data_c3fae28e8e601cd6ee32f4fa6c2bfd6d
#
_entry.id   c3fae28e8e601cd6ee32f4fa6c2bfd6d
#
_cell.length_a   1.000
_cell.length_b   1.000
_cell.length_c   1.000
_cell.angle_alpha   90.00
_cell.angle_beta   90.00
_cell.angle_gamma   90.00
#
_symmetry.space_group_name_H-M   'P 1'
#
loop_
_entity.id
_entity.type
_entity.pdbx_description
1 polymer ?
#
loop_
_entity_poly.entity_id
_entity_poly.type
_entity_poly.pdbx_seq_one_letter_code
_entity_poly.pdbx_strand_id
1 'polypeptide(L)'
;VELPNGKIVTGKSKKIITASGAGVLNALRTLADLGDDFDVITDDILMPIVEYRTKILKSRSTLLTVDDILVALSICSAKNEKAKKTIEQLEKLQGCEAHSTYILPSSEENTLKKLGMNVTCDPVFLNANLFED
;
A
#
# COMPACT_ATOMS: atom_id res chain seq x y z
N VAL A 1 0.58 -10.47 -2.85
CA VAL A 1 0.79 -10.11 -4.27
C VAL A 1 1.72 -11.13 -4.90
N GLU A 2 1.30 -11.68 -6.02
CA GLU A 2 2.15 -12.54 -6.83
C GLU A 2 2.82 -11.70 -7.92
N LEU A 3 4.15 -11.67 -7.88
CA LEU A 3 4.95 -10.88 -8.82
C LEU A 3 5.11 -11.63 -10.17
N PRO A 4 5.54 -10.91 -11.25
CA PRO A 4 5.68 -11.53 -12.57
C PRO A 4 6.59 -12.76 -12.60
N ASN A 5 7.57 -12.84 -11.71
CA ASN A 5 8.46 -14.00 -11.62
C ASN A 5 7.91 -15.15 -10.77
N GLY A 6 6.66 -15.04 -10.30
CA GLY A 6 6.02 -16.04 -9.45
C GLY A 6 6.31 -15.89 -7.96
N LYS A 7 7.14 -14.95 -7.56
CA LYS A 7 7.43 -14.72 -6.14
C LYS A 7 6.20 -14.13 -5.45
N ILE A 8 5.88 -14.65 -4.26
CA ILE A 8 4.77 -14.17 -3.45
C ILE A 8 5.31 -13.17 -2.42
N VAL A 9 4.72 -11.99 -2.39
CA VAL A 9 5.05 -10.95 -1.43
C VAL A 9 3.84 -10.68 -0.55
N THR A 10 4.03 -10.68 0.75
CA THR A 10 2.95 -10.48 1.70
C THR A 10 2.97 -9.07 2.30
N GLY A 11 1.81 -8.61 2.74
CA GLY A 11 1.66 -7.39 3.51
C GLY A 11 0.73 -7.64 4.68
N LYS A 12 1.11 -7.12 5.83
CA LYS A 12 0.29 -7.17 7.05
C LYS A 12 0.03 -5.76 7.52
N SER A 13 -1.16 -5.50 8.06
CA SER A 13 -1.43 -4.21 8.66
C SER A 13 -0.44 -3.95 9.79
N LYS A 14 0.09 -2.73 9.80
CA LYS A 14 1.03 -2.27 10.81
C LYS A 14 0.35 -1.14 11.59
N LYS A 15 1.09 -0.56 12.54
CA LYS A 15 0.56 0.49 13.40
C LYS A 15 -0.05 1.65 12.63
N ILE A 16 0.49 2.00 11.45
CA ILE A 16 0.07 3.16 10.67
C ILE A 16 -0.27 2.85 9.21
N ILE A 17 -0.15 1.61 8.76
CA ILE A 17 -0.33 1.24 7.35
C ILE A 17 -1.28 0.04 7.24
N THR A 18 -2.22 0.10 6.29
CA THR A 18 -3.10 -1.04 6.02
C THR A 18 -2.32 -2.21 5.41
N ALA A 19 -2.90 -3.41 5.49
CA ALA A 19 -2.28 -4.60 4.89
C ALA A 19 -2.09 -4.42 3.38
N SER A 20 -3.05 -3.82 2.68
CA SER A 20 -2.94 -3.56 1.25
C SER A 20 -1.82 -2.56 0.95
N GLY A 21 -1.73 -1.49 1.74
CA GLY A 21 -0.66 -0.51 1.59
C GLY A 21 0.71 -1.13 1.81
N ALA A 22 0.85 -1.94 2.86
CA ALA A 22 2.09 -2.65 3.15
C ALA A 22 2.43 -3.65 2.04
N GLY A 23 1.43 -4.37 1.53
CA GLY A 23 1.64 -5.35 0.47
C GLY A 23 2.12 -4.72 -0.83
N VAL A 24 1.51 -3.62 -1.25
CA VAL A 24 1.94 -2.90 -2.45
C VAL A 24 3.35 -2.35 -2.28
N LEU A 25 3.63 -1.71 -1.15
CA LEU A 25 4.96 -1.16 -0.88
C LEU A 25 6.03 -2.27 -0.89
N ASN A 26 5.76 -3.40 -0.24
CA ASN A 26 6.68 -4.52 -0.21
C ASN A 26 6.90 -5.11 -1.62
N ALA A 27 5.84 -5.20 -2.43
CA ALA A 27 5.94 -5.66 -3.80
C ALA A 27 6.83 -4.74 -4.63
N LEU A 28 6.62 -3.42 -4.52
CA LEU A 28 7.43 -2.45 -5.26
C LEU A 28 8.90 -2.47 -4.83
N ARG A 29 9.18 -2.58 -3.54
CA ARG A 29 10.55 -2.67 -3.04
C ARG A 29 11.24 -3.94 -3.53
N THR A 30 10.51 -5.06 -3.56
CA THR A 30 11.03 -6.32 -4.07
C THR A 30 11.36 -6.22 -5.56
N LEU A 31 10.46 -5.61 -6.34
CA LEU A 31 10.69 -5.39 -7.77
C LEU A 31 11.88 -4.44 -8.02
N ALA A 32 12.10 -3.50 -7.12
CA ALA A 32 13.24 -2.59 -7.19
C ALA A 32 14.54 -3.20 -6.66
N ASP A 33 14.48 -4.45 -6.19
CA ASP A 33 15.61 -5.18 -5.62
C ASP A 33 16.18 -4.52 -4.37
N LEU A 34 15.29 -3.99 -3.52
CA LEU A 34 15.65 -3.38 -2.24
C LEU A 34 15.30 -4.31 -1.09
N GLY A 35 16.16 -4.33 -0.07
CA GLY A 35 15.92 -5.12 1.14
C GLY A 35 14.84 -4.54 2.03
N ASP A 36 14.34 -5.36 2.95
CA ASP A 36 13.27 -4.99 3.88
C ASP A 36 13.71 -3.95 4.92
N ASP A 37 15.00 -3.85 5.15
CA ASP A 37 15.58 -2.94 6.14
C ASP A 37 15.74 -1.51 5.60
N PHE A 38 15.23 -1.26 4.38
CA PHE A 38 15.40 0.03 3.75
C PHE A 38 14.08 0.80 3.71
N ASP A 39 14.04 1.92 4.44
CA ASP A 39 12.88 2.80 4.44
C ASP A 39 12.94 3.73 3.23
N VAL A 40 12.00 3.54 2.29
CA VAL A 40 11.88 4.39 1.10
C VAL A 40 10.94 5.58 1.34
N ILE A 41 10.18 5.56 2.42
CA ILE A 41 9.30 6.65 2.85
C ILE A 41 9.73 7.06 4.25
N THR A 42 10.05 8.33 4.41
CA THR A 42 10.55 8.86 5.68
C THR A 42 9.43 9.37 6.59
N ASP A 43 9.68 9.41 7.89
CA ASP A 43 8.67 9.84 8.87
C ASP A 43 8.24 11.29 8.70
N ASP A 44 9.12 12.15 8.23
CA ASP A 44 8.78 13.56 7.97
C ASP A 44 7.74 13.72 6.85
N ILE A 45 7.58 12.70 6.02
CA ILE A 45 6.52 12.66 5.01
C ILE A 45 5.28 11.93 5.53
N LEU A 46 5.46 10.81 6.25
CA LEU A 46 4.33 10.01 6.75
C LEU A 46 3.54 10.71 7.85
N MET A 47 4.21 11.34 8.79
CA MET A 47 3.53 11.88 9.97
C MET A 47 2.54 12.99 9.67
N PRO A 48 2.82 13.94 8.76
CA PRO A 48 1.81 14.93 8.37
C PRO A 48 0.55 14.31 7.77
N ILE A 49 0.69 13.20 7.02
CA ILE A 49 -0.46 12.50 6.44
C ILE A 49 -1.30 11.86 7.54
N VAL A 50 -0.65 11.22 8.53
CA VAL A 50 -1.34 10.64 9.69
C VAL A 50 -2.11 11.73 10.43
N GLU A 51 -1.49 12.89 10.67
CA GLU A 51 -2.14 14.01 11.36
C GLU A 51 -3.33 14.55 10.58
N TYR A 52 -3.22 14.67 9.26
CA TYR A 52 -4.31 15.11 8.41
C TYR A 52 -5.51 14.16 8.53
N ARG A 53 -5.26 12.85 8.46
CA ARG A 53 -6.33 11.87 8.56
C ARG A 53 -6.98 11.85 9.93
N THR A 54 -6.19 11.98 11.00
CA THR A 54 -6.72 11.90 12.36
C THR A 54 -7.36 13.20 12.83
N LYS A 55 -6.71 14.33 12.59
CA LYS A 55 -7.14 15.62 13.16
C LYS A 55 -8.07 16.41 12.25
N ILE A 56 -7.82 16.39 10.95
CA ILE A 56 -8.59 17.19 10.00
C ILE A 56 -9.76 16.41 9.45
N LEU A 57 -9.50 15.24 8.85
CA LEU A 57 -10.55 14.40 8.30
C LEU A 57 -11.32 13.64 9.36
N LYS A 58 -10.73 13.47 10.56
CA LYS A 58 -11.32 12.69 11.65
C LYS A 58 -11.74 11.30 11.18
N SER A 59 -10.90 10.67 10.36
CA SER A 59 -11.13 9.32 9.86
C SER A 59 -11.26 8.34 11.00
N ARG A 60 -12.16 7.37 10.87
CA ARG A 60 -12.32 6.30 11.85
C ARG A 60 -11.12 5.39 11.88
N SER A 61 -10.51 5.17 10.72
CA SER A 61 -9.24 4.46 10.64
C SER A 61 -8.09 5.45 10.58
N THR A 62 -7.08 5.24 11.41
CA THR A 62 -5.85 6.03 11.40
C THR A 62 -4.78 5.43 10.49
N LEU A 63 -5.06 4.26 9.89
CA LEU A 63 -4.11 3.58 9.02
C LEU A 63 -4.05 4.26 7.66
N LEU A 64 -2.85 4.38 7.13
CA LEU A 64 -2.63 4.91 5.79
C LEU A 64 -2.98 3.84 4.76
N THR A 65 -3.76 4.24 3.76
CA THR A 65 -4.23 3.36 2.69
C THR A 65 -3.19 3.23 1.58
N VAL A 66 -3.49 2.40 0.58
CA VAL A 66 -2.64 2.29 -0.62
C VAL A 66 -2.43 3.65 -1.27
N ASP A 67 -3.49 4.46 -1.42
CA ASP A 67 -3.39 5.79 -2.02
C ASP A 67 -2.43 6.68 -1.24
N ASP A 68 -2.57 6.69 0.09
CA ASP A 68 -1.70 7.50 0.95
C ASP A 68 -0.23 7.10 0.77
N ILE A 69 0.04 5.80 0.72
CA ILE A 69 1.40 5.28 0.55
C ILE A 69 1.97 5.65 -0.81
N LEU A 70 1.19 5.56 -1.87
CA LEU A 70 1.66 5.91 -3.20
C LEU A 70 1.94 7.42 -3.34
N VAL A 71 1.11 8.26 -2.74
CA VAL A 71 1.35 9.70 -2.69
C VAL A 71 2.63 10.00 -1.90
N ALA A 72 2.79 9.39 -0.74
CA ALA A 72 3.98 9.58 0.09
C ALA A 72 5.24 9.14 -0.65
N LEU A 73 5.19 7.97 -1.32
CA LEU A 73 6.31 7.46 -2.09
C LEU A 73 6.65 8.39 -3.26
N SER A 74 5.64 8.95 -3.93
CA SER A 74 5.84 9.90 -5.01
C SER A 74 6.57 11.16 -4.52
N ILE A 75 6.20 11.66 -3.34
CA ILE A 75 6.85 12.82 -2.74
C ILE A 75 8.31 12.49 -2.40
N CYS A 76 8.55 11.35 -1.79
CA CYS A 76 9.92 10.92 -1.46
C CYS A 76 10.79 10.74 -2.69
N SER A 77 10.20 10.31 -3.82
CA SER A 77 10.95 10.06 -5.06
C SER A 77 11.60 11.31 -5.62
N ALA A 78 11.11 12.50 -5.25
CA ALA A 78 11.68 13.76 -5.73
C ALA A 78 13.11 14.00 -5.22
N LYS A 79 13.48 13.41 -4.06
CA LYS A 79 14.77 13.65 -3.43
C LYS A 79 15.52 12.39 -3.04
N ASN A 80 14.95 11.22 -3.27
CA ASN A 80 15.51 9.95 -2.85
C ASN A 80 15.55 8.98 -4.02
N GLU A 81 16.75 8.61 -4.46
CA GLU A 81 16.93 7.72 -5.59
C GLU A 81 16.31 6.33 -5.37
N LYS A 82 16.32 5.82 -4.16
CA LYS A 82 15.73 4.52 -3.87
C LYS A 82 14.21 4.58 -3.89
N ALA A 83 13.63 5.66 -3.42
CA ALA A 83 12.19 5.89 -3.54
C ALA A 83 11.79 6.04 -5.01
N LYS A 84 12.58 6.74 -5.80
CA LYS A 84 12.34 6.89 -7.24
C LYS A 84 12.39 5.53 -7.94
N LYS A 85 13.41 4.72 -7.65
CA LYS A 85 13.53 3.38 -8.20
C LYS A 85 12.33 2.51 -7.82
N THR A 86 11.83 2.67 -6.60
CA THR A 86 10.68 1.94 -6.10
C THR A 86 9.40 2.32 -6.83
N ILE A 87 9.10 3.63 -6.95
CA ILE A 87 7.87 4.08 -7.62
C ILE A 87 7.86 3.74 -9.10
N GLU A 88 9.02 3.68 -9.75
CA GLU A 88 9.14 3.30 -11.14
C GLU A 88 8.69 1.86 -11.42
N GLN A 89 8.54 1.03 -10.38
CA GLN A 89 8.10 -0.36 -10.53
C GLN A 89 6.57 -0.51 -10.65
N LEU A 90 5.80 0.57 -10.52
CA LEU A 90 4.33 0.49 -10.53
C LEU A 90 3.77 -0.21 -11.76
N GLU A 91 4.35 0.02 -12.93
CA GLU A 91 3.87 -0.59 -14.17
C GLU A 91 3.98 -2.12 -14.15
N LYS A 92 4.92 -2.66 -13.38
CA LYS A 92 5.12 -4.10 -13.28
C LYS A 92 4.04 -4.80 -12.46
N LEU A 93 3.20 -4.04 -11.75
CA LEU A 93 2.07 -4.62 -11.01
C LEU A 93 0.90 -4.96 -11.91
N GLN A 94 0.86 -4.46 -13.15
CA GLN A 94 -0.21 -4.80 -14.09
C GLN A 94 -0.23 -6.30 -14.33
N GLY A 95 -1.40 -6.90 -14.19
CA GLY A 95 -1.59 -8.33 -14.36
C GLY A 95 -1.20 -9.18 -13.17
N CYS A 96 -0.63 -8.59 -12.13
CA CYS A 96 -0.30 -9.34 -10.91
C CYS A 96 -1.56 -9.70 -10.13
N GLU A 97 -1.52 -10.87 -9.48
CA GLU A 97 -2.60 -11.31 -8.60
C GLU A 97 -2.39 -10.74 -7.20
N ALA A 98 -3.46 -10.21 -6.61
CA ALA A 98 -3.46 -9.76 -5.22
C ALA A 98 -4.61 -10.43 -4.49
N HIS A 99 -4.30 -11.12 -3.40
CA HIS A 99 -5.32 -11.79 -2.60
C HIS A 99 -5.31 -11.26 -1.17
N SER A 100 -6.48 -10.89 -0.67
CA SER A 100 -6.68 -10.47 0.71
C SER A 100 -7.40 -11.55 1.50
N THR A 101 -7.03 -11.73 2.76
CA THR A 101 -7.71 -12.66 3.66
C THR A 101 -9.02 -12.09 4.23
N TYR A 102 -9.39 -10.89 3.81
CA TYR A 102 -10.66 -10.26 4.20
C TYR A 102 -11.17 -9.38 3.06
N ILE A 103 -12.43 -8.96 3.15
CA ILE A 103 -13.01 -8.06 2.16
C ILE A 103 -12.39 -6.67 2.33
N LEU A 104 -11.79 -6.16 1.25
CA LEU A 104 -11.14 -4.85 1.26
C LEU A 104 -12.17 -3.72 1.22
N PRO A 105 -11.87 -2.57 1.86
CA PRO A 105 -12.64 -1.35 1.63
C PRO A 105 -12.65 -1.00 0.15
N SER A 106 -13.78 -0.47 -0.34
CA SER A 106 -13.97 -0.17 -1.77
C SER A 106 -12.89 0.73 -2.34
N SER A 107 -12.43 1.72 -1.57
CA SER A 107 -11.40 2.64 -2.02
C SER A 107 -10.09 1.93 -2.30
N GLU A 108 -9.66 1.01 -1.43
CA GLU A 108 -8.42 0.27 -1.62
C GLU A 108 -8.54 -0.73 -2.79
N GLU A 109 -9.66 -1.45 -2.85
CA GLU A 109 -9.91 -2.37 -3.96
C GLU A 109 -9.87 -1.63 -5.30
N ASN A 110 -10.51 -0.47 -5.38
CA ASN A 110 -10.50 0.32 -6.61
C ASN A 110 -9.11 0.77 -7.02
N THR A 111 -8.29 1.18 -6.06
CA THR A 111 -6.91 1.58 -6.34
C THR A 111 -6.10 0.41 -6.87
N LEU A 112 -6.19 -0.76 -6.25
CA LEU A 112 -5.49 -1.94 -6.74
C LEU A 112 -5.91 -2.30 -8.17
N LYS A 113 -7.21 -2.20 -8.48
CA LYS A 113 -7.72 -2.46 -9.83
C LYS A 113 -7.21 -1.42 -10.83
N LYS A 114 -7.13 -0.17 -10.44
CA LYS A 114 -6.58 0.89 -11.31
C LYS A 114 -5.09 0.70 -11.58
N LEU A 115 -4.37 0.05 -10.67
CA LEU A 115 -2.99 -0.35 -10.90
C LEU A 115 -2.88 -1.54 -11.86
N GLY A 116 -4.00 -2.10 -12.29
CA GLY A 116 -4.04 -3.22 -13.22
C GLY A 116 -3.93 -4.59 -12.56
N MET A 117 -4.07 -4.66 -11.25
CA MET A 117 -3.99 -5.92 -10.51
C MET A 117 -5.32 -6.66 -10.54
N ASN A 118 -5.25 -7.98 -10.50
CA ASN A 118 -6.41 -8.86 -10.34
C ASN A 118 -6.61 -9.11 -8.85
N VAL A 119 -7.70 -8.58 -8.29
CA VAL A 119 -7.92 -8.59 -6.85
C VAL A 119 -8.95 -9.65 -6.48
N THR A 120 -8.60 -10.50 -5.53
CA THR A 120 -9.52 -11.47 -4.92
C THR A 120 -9.44 -11.33 -3.41
N CYS A 121 -10.49 -11.74 -2.72
CA CYS A 121 -10.50 -11.73 -1.27
C CYS A 121 -11.38 -12.86 -0.73
N ASP A 122 -11.08 -13.29 0.50
CA ASP A 122 -11.95 -14.21 1.20
C ASP A 122 -13.25 -13.46 1.60
N PRO A 123 -14.41 -14.15 1.63
CA PRO A 123 -15.69 -13.49 1.95
C PRO A 123 -15.84 -13.26 3.46
N VAL A 124 -14.87 -12.59 4.06
CA VAL A 124 -14.81 -12.35 5.51
C VAL A 124 -14.52 -10.88 5.74
N PHE A 125 -15.28 -10.24 6.61
CA PHE A 125 -15.00 -8.88 7.04
C PHE A 125 -13.94 -8.88 8.14
N LEU A 126 -13.04 -7.91 8.08
CA LEU A 126 -11.99 -7.77 9.07
C LEU A 126 -12.58 -7.50 10.46
N ASN A 127 -13.61 -6.62 10.52
CA ASN A 127 -14.34 -6.30 11.75
C ASN A 127 -15.67 -5.63 11.40
N ALA A 128 -16.48 -5.32 12.44
CA ALA A 128 -17.80 -4.69 12.27
C ALA A 128 -17.71 -3.28 11.68
N ASN A 129 -16.54 -2.65 11.70
CA ASN A 129 -16.34 -1.27 11.25
C ASN A 129 -15.77 -1.19 9.84
N LEU A 130 -15.75 -2.29 9.12
CA LEU A 130 -15.10 -2.38 7.82
C LEU A 130 -15.58 -1.33 6.81
N PHE A 131 -16.84 -0.96 6.87
CA PHE A 131 -17.47 -0.04 5.92
C PHE A 131 -17.49 1.42 6.36
N GLU A 132 -16.85 1.75 7.46
CA GLU A 132 -16.95 3.07 8.06
C GLU A 132 -15.91 4.09 7.61
N ASP A 133 -15.02 3.71 6.72
CA ASP A 133 -13.97 4.61 6.19
C ASP A 133 -14.48 5.54 5.11
#